data_8fc96f4390a4eb96101ba915555a4cb1
#
_entry.id   8fc96f4390a4eb96101ba915555a4cb1
#
_cell.length_a   1.000
_cell.length_b   1.000
_cell.length_c   1.000
_cell.angle_alpha   90.00
_cell.angle_beta   90.00
_cell.angle_gamma   90.00
#
_symmetry.space_group_name_H-M   'P 1'
#
loop_
_entity.id
_entity.type
_entity.pdbx_description
1 polymer ?
#
loop_
_entity_poly.entity_id
_entity_poly.type
_entity_poly.pdbx_seq_one_letter_code
_entity_poly.pdbx_strand_id
1 'polypeptide(L)'
;AVMNESGANAGEIKAIGISYQMHGLVCVDKDQNVLRPSIIWCDSRAVPYGQKAFETLGEEKCLSHLLNSPGNFTASKLAWIKENEPAIYERIYKIMLPGDYIAMKLSGEICTTVSGLSEGMFWDFKNNRVADFLMDYYGFDNSLIADIKPTFSEQGRVNAAAAKELGLKEGTPITYRAGDQPNNAL
;
A
#
# COMPACT_ATOMS: atom_id res chain seq x y z
N ALA A 1 22.93 8.70 7.08
CA ALA A 1 23.56 9.40 5.94
C ALA A 1 22.97 10.81 5.84
N VAL A 2 21.74 11.02 5.33
CA VAL A 2 21.16 12.35 5.03
C VAL A 2 21.17 13.32 6.22
N MET A 3 20.78 12.86 7.43
CA MET A 3 20.80 13.70 8.64
C MET A 3 22.21 14.20 8.97
N ASN A 4 23.22 13.33 8.85
CA ASN A 4 24.60 13.69 9.13
C ASN A 4 25.21 14.63 8.09
N GLU A 5 24.81 14.50 6.83
CA GLU A 5 25.31 15.30 5.70
C GLU A 5 24.65 16.68 5.65
N SER A 6 23.35 16.76 6.00
CA SER A 6 22.61 18.02 5.99
C SER A 6 22.90 18.93 7.19
N GLY A 7 23.44 18.37 8.29
CA GLY A 7 23.57 19.07 9.56
C GLY A 7 22.24 19.39 10.24
N ALA A 8 21.12 18.86 9.74
CA ALA A 8 19.79 19.11 10.29
C ALA A 8 19.63 18.48 11.68
N ASN A 9 18.99 19.22 12.58
CA ASN A 9 18.65 18.72 13.89
C ASN A 9 17.33 17.93 13.82
N ALA A 10 17.29 16.74 14.40
CA ALA A 10 16.07 15.92 14.44
C ALA A 10 14.84 16.67 15.00
N GLY A 11 15.03 17.60 15.93
CA GLY A 11 13.97 18.44 16.50
C GLY A 11 13.36 19.47 15.52
N GLU A 12 14.05 19.74 14.41
CA GLU A 12 13.57 20.68 13.37
C GLU A 12 12.66 19.98 12.37
N ILE A 13 12.70 18.64 12.27
CA ILE A 13 11.81 17.86 11.41
C ILE A 13 10.41 17.83 12.03
N LYS A 14 9.45 18.48 11.37
CA LYS A 14 8.08 18.64 11.89
C LYS A 14 7.13 17.55 11.43
N ALA A 15 7.38 16.94 10.27
CA ALA A 15 6.56 15.88 9.72
C ALA A 15 7.36 15.04 8.72
N ILE A 16 6.87 13.84 8.44
CA ILE A 16 7.40 12.93 7.41
C ILE A 16 6.32 12.70 6.37
N GLY A 17 6.67 12.91 5.10
CA GLY A 17 5.94 12.46 3.92
C GLY A 17 6.68 11.32 3.25
N ILE A 18 5.96 10.33 2.71
CA ILE A 18 6.54 9.17 2.06
C ILE A 18 6.13 9.16 0.59
N SER A 19 7.12 9.25 -0.30
CA SER A 19 6.97 8.97 -1.73
C SER A 19 7.52 7.56 -2.01
N TYR A 20 6.77 6.75 -2.76
CA TYR A 20 7.14 5.35 -2.96
C TYR A 20 6.78 4.87 -4.38
N GLN A 21 7.43 3.79 -4.85
CA GLN A 21 7.09 3.14 -6.11
C GLN A 21 5.66 2.60 -6.08
N MET A 22 4.88 2.88 -7.13
CA MET A 22 3.47 2.50 -7.20
C MET A 22 3.26 0.99 -7.44
N HIS A 23 2.06 0.52 -7.11
CA HIS A 23 1.53 -0.81 -7.46
C HIS A 23 2.28 -2.00 -6.84
N GLY A 24 3.22 -1.76 -5.94
CA GLY A 24 3.91 -2.83 -5.22
C GLY A 24 2.98 -3.54 -4.24
N LEU A 25 3.24 -4.83 -3.99
CA LEU A 25 2.52 -5.61 -2.97
C LEU A 25 3.50 -6.10 -1.92
N VAL A 26 3.26 -5.72 -0.67
CA VAL A 26 3.89 -6.27 0.52
C VAL A 26 2.84 -7.02 1.33
N CYS A 27 3.15 -8.24 1.76
CA CYS A 27 2.28 -9.05 2.61
C CYS A 27 2.92 -9.24 3.98
N VAL A 28 2.18 -8.94 5.04
CA VAL A 28 2.67 -9.09 6.41
C VAL A 28 1.78 -10.02 7.24
N ASP A 29 2.40 -10.70 8.21
CA ASP A 29 1.70 -11.47 9.23
C ASP A 29 1.24 -10.59 10.42
N LYS A 30 0.63 -11.21 11.44
CA LYS A 30 0.14 -10.52 12.64
C LYS A 30 1.26 -9.90 13.48
N ASP A 31 2.48 -10.40 13.34
CA ASP A 31 3.66 -9.90 14.03
C ASP A 31 4.41 -8.84 13.19
N GLN A 32 3.79 -8.37 12.08
CA GLN A 32 4.34 -7.38 11.15
C GLN A 32 5.60 -7.87 10.40
N ASN A 33 5.83 -9.18 10.35
CA ASN A 33 6.90 -9.74 9.55
C ASN A 33 6.47 -9.86 8.09
N VAL A 34 7.40 -9.57 7.19
CA VAL A 34 7.18 -9.75 5.74
C VAL A 34 7.19 -11.24 5.42
N LEU A 35 6.14 -11.73 4.78
CA LEU A 35 5.96 -13.14 4.46
C LEU A 35 6.75 -13.61 3.23
N ARG A 36 7.08 -12.69 2.34
CA ARG A 36 7.82 -12.94 1.09
C ARG A 36 8.40 -11.64 0.52
N PRO A 37 9.39 -11.71 -0.39
CA PRO A 37 9.84 -10.53 -1.14
C PRO A 37 8.66 -9.84 -1.85
N SER A 38 8.64 -8.51 -1.81
CA SER A 38 7.61 -7.68 -2.44
C SER A 38 7.52 -7.97 -3.95
N ILE A 39 6.30 -8.00 -4.51
CA ILE A 39 6.08 -7.97 -5.96
C ILE A 39 6.01 -6.51 -6.37
N ILE A 40 7.05 -6.03 -7.04
CA ILE A 40 7.22 -4.62 -7.36
C ILE A 40 6.54 -4.24 -8.70
N TRP A 41 6.55 -2.96 -9.04
CA TRP A 41 5.83 -2.40 -10.19
C TRP A 41 6.23 -3.02 -11.55
N CYS A 42 7.51 -3.35 -11.75
CA CYS A 42 8.03 -3.91 -13.01
C CYS A 42 7.86 -5.44 -13.13
N ASP A 43 7.36 -6.10 -12.10
CA ASP A 43 7.10 -7.54 -12.12
C ASP A 43 5.75 -7.83 -12.80
N SER A 44 5.80 -8.45 -13.96
CA SER A 44 4.64 -8.65 -14.84
C SER A 44 3.85 -9.95 -14.59
N ARG A 45 4.22 -10.74 -13.56
CA ARG A 45 3.56 -12.03 -13.28
C ARG A 45 2.04 -11.94 -13.08
N ALA A 46 1.54 -10.80 -12.65
CA ALA A 46 0.13 -10.57 -12.36
C ALA A 46 -0.70 -10.07 -13.56
N VAL A 47 -0.07 -9.72 -14.67
CA VAL A 47 -0.76 -9.22 -15.87
C VAL A 47 -1.91 -10.11 -16.32
N PRO A 48 -1.77 -11.46 -16.42
CA PRO A 48 -2.86 -12.33 -16.85
C PRO A 48 -4.08 -12.28 -15.91
N TYR A 49 -3.86 -12.08 -14.60
CA TYR A 49 -4.92 -11.99 -13.60
C TYR A 49 -5.74 -10.70 -13.77
N GLY A 50 -5.05 -9.58 -13.97
CA GLY A 50 -5.71 -8.29 -14.21
C GLY A 50 -6.46 -8.26 -15.54
N GLN A 51 -5.88 -8.83 -16.59
CA GLN A 51 -6.52 -8.93 -17.89
C GLN A 51 -7.81 -9.78 -17.81
N LYS A 52 -7.74 -10.97 -17.20
CA LYS A 52 -8.91 -11.83 -17.00
C LYS A 52 -10.00 -11.15 -16.16
N ALA A 53 -9.62 -10.40 -15.11
CA ALA A 53 -10.58 -9.62 -14.31
C ALA A 53 -11.27 -8.55 -15.18
N PHE A 54 -10.51 -7.81 -15.99
CA PHE A 54 -11.05 -6.78 -16.87
C PHE A 54 -12.05 -7.35 -17.87
N GLU A 55 -11.72 -8.48 -18.51
CA GLU A 55 -12.60 -9.18 -19.46
C GLU A 55 -13.86 -9.71 -18.77
N THR A 56 -13.73 -10.28 -17.56
CA THR A 56 -14.85 -10.92 -16.85
C THR A 56 -15.80 -9.92 -16.22
N LEU A 57 -15.27 -8.88 -15.58
CA LEU A 57 -16.06 -7.84 -14.91
C LEU A 57 -16.66 -6.84 -15.89
N GLY A 58 -16.05 -6.71 -17.06
CA GLY A 58 -16.43 -5.79 -18.12
C GLY A 58 -15.73 -4.43 -18.03
N GLU A 59 -15.35 -3.91 -19.19
CA GLU A 59 -14.63 -2.65 -19.33
C GLU A 59 -15.37 -1.48 -18.69
N GLU A 60 -16.66 -1.30 -18.99
CA GLU A 60 -17.47 -0.21 -18.45
C GLU A 60 -17.45 -0.18 -16.92
N LYS A 61 -17.61 -1.34 -16.28
CA LYS A 61 -17.59 -1.44 -14.81
C LYS A 61 -16.23 -1.10 -14.24
N CYS A 62 -15.16 -1.66 -14.80
CA CYS A 62 -13.81 -1.37 -14.33
C CYS A 62 -13.46 0.11 -14.48
N LEU A 63 -13.67 0.69 -15.66
CA LEU A 63 -13.33 2.07 -15.95
C LEU A 63 -14.18 3.07 -15.16
N SER A 64 -15.48 2.78 -14.92
CA SER A 64 -16.35 3.69 -14.16
C SER A 64 -16.14 3.62 -12.64
N HIS A 65 -15.69 2.50 -12.11
CA HIS A 65 -15.53 2.29 -10.66
C HIS A 65 -14.08 2.39 -10.19
N LEU A 66 -13.13 1.80 -10.94
CA LEU A 66 -11.70 1.79 -10.58
C LEU A 66 -10.90 2.88 -11.31
N LEU A 67 -11.49 3.54 -12.30
CA LEU A 67 -10.87 4.52 -13.23
C LEU A 67 -9.73 3.91 -14.06
N ASN A 68 -9.56 2.61 -14.04
CA ASN A 68 -8.54 1.89 -14.81
C ASN A 68 -8.91 0.40 -14.95
N SER A 69 -8.17 -0.33 -15.79
CA SER A 69 -8.22 -1.79 -15.80
C SER A 69 -7.46 -2.35 -14.59
N PRO A 70 -7.82 -3.54 -14.04
CA PRO A 70 -7.08 -4.16 -12.96
C PRO A 70 -5.61 -4.49 -13.27
N GLY A 71 -5.23 -4.63 -14.52
CA GLY A 71 -3.87 -4.69 -15.05
C GLY A 71 -2.83 -5.41 -14.18
N ASN A 72 -1.63 -4.82 -14.08
CA ASN A 72 -0.53 -5.33 -13.26
C ASN A 72 -0.45 -4.60 -11.90
N PHE A 73 -1.59 -4.38 -11.26
CA PHE A 73 -1.68 -3.65 -10.00
C PHE A 73 -1.69 -4.57 -8.78
N THR A 74 -1.71 -3.97 -7.60
CA THR A 74 -1.59 -4.68 -6.32
C THR A 74 -2.64 -5.77 -6.13
N ALA A 75 -3.90 -5.53 -6.52
CA ALA A 75 -4.97 -6.54 -6.44
C ALA A 75 -4.67 -7.78 -7.28
N SER A 76 -4.21 -7.58 -8.52
CA SER A 76 -3.85 -8.69 -9.42
C SER A 76 -2.61 -9.47 -8.92
N LYS A 77 -1.68 -8.78 -8.26
CA LYS A 77 -0.51 -9.41 -7.60
C LYS A 77 -0.92 -10.27 -6.41
N LEU A 78 -1.93 -9.82 -5.65
CA LEU A 78 -2.49 -10.62 -4.56
C LEU A 78 -3.21 -11.87 -5.10
N ALA A 79 -3.92 -11.75 -6.23
CA ALA A 79 -4.56 -12.88 -6.90
C ALA A 79 -3.51 -13.92 -7.34
N TRP A 80 -2.39 -13.46 -7.88
CA TRP A 80 -1.27 -14.34 -8.21
C TRP A 80 -0.74 -15.09 -6.98
N ILE A 81 -0.53 -14.42 -5.83
CA ILE A 81 -0.10 -15.07 -4.58
C ILE A 81 -1.12 -16.10 -4.12
N LYS A 82 -2.42 -15.76 -4.15
CA LYS A 82 -3.48 -16.67 -3.73
C LYS A 82 -3.46 -17.99 -4.49
N GLU A 83 -3.21 -17.94 -5.79
CA GLU A 83 -3.19 -19.13 -6.65
C GLU A 83 -1.86 -19.90 -6.60
N ASN A 84 -0.73 -19.17 -6.60
CA ASN A 84 0.60 -19.78 -6.77
C ASN A 84 1.36 -20.01 -5.45
N GLU A 85 1.01 -19.30 -4.41
CA GLU A 85 1.64 -19.38 -3.08
C GLU A 85 0.57 -19.47 -1.97
N PRO A 86 -0.38 -20.43 -2.01
CA PRO A 86 -1.53 -20.48 -1.10
C PRO A 86 -1.11 -20.57 0.38
N ALA A 87 -0.03 -21.27 0.71
CA ALA A 87 0.48 -21.32 2.09
C ALA A 87 0.99 -19.97 2.61
N ILE A 88 1.43 -19.07 1.73
CA ILE A 88 1.75 -17.68 2.09
C ILE A 88 0.47 -16.88 2.22
N TYR A 89 -0.46 -17.02 1.27
CA TYR A 89 -1.74 -16.31 1.28
C TYR A 89 -2.52 -16.52 2.58
N GLU A 90 -2.62 -17.76 3.07
CA GLU A 90 -3.31 -18.10 4.31
C GLU A 90 -2.73 -17.45 5.57
N ARG A 91 -1.48 -17.02 5.52
CA ARG A 91 -0.78 -16.36 6.63
C ARG A 91 -0.86 -14.84 6.56
N ILE A 92 -1.38 -14.28 5.47
CA ILE A 92 -1.46 -12.82 5.32
C ILE A 92 -2.43 -12.26 6.35
N TYR A 93 -1.94 -11.41 7.22
CA TYR A 93 -2.76 -10.60 8.11
C TYR A 93 -3.23 -9.33 7.41
N LYS A 94 -2.32 -8.61 6.76
CA LYS A 94 -2.62 -7.40 5.98
C LYS A 94 -1.78 -7.34 4.70
N ILE A 95 -2.40 -6.78 3.67
CA ILE A 95 -1.69 -6.35 2.46
C ILE A 95 -1.35 -4.87 2.58
N MET A 96 -0.24 -4.50 1.99
CA MET A 96 0.30 -3.14 2.04
C MET A 96 0.89 -2.73 0.70
N LEU A 97 0.75 -1.46 0.39
CA LEU A 97 1.63 -0.82 -0.59
C LEU A 97 3.01 -0.56 0.05
N PRO A 98 4.07 -0.36 -0.73
CA PRO A 98 5.40 -0.10 -0.17
C PRO A 98 5.43 1.08 0.80
N GLY A 99 4.69 2.15 0.52
CA GLY A 99 4.59 3.30 1.43
C GLY A 99 3.89 2.97 2.75
N ASP A 100 2.87 2.10 2.73
CA ASP A 100 2.20 1.63 3.94
C ASP A 100 3.17 0.83 4.81
N TYR A 101 3.96 -0.04 4.18
CA TYR A 101 4.98 -0.83 4.87
C TYR A 101 6.06 0.04 5.52
N ILE A 102 6.57 1.05 4.81
CA ILE A 102 7.57 1.97 5.37
C ILE A 102 6.97 2.76 6.54
N ALA A 103 5.72 3.25 6.41
CA ALA A 103 5.04 3.93 7.50
C ALA A 103 4.86 3.02 8.73
N MET A 104 4.47 1.76 8.52
CA MET A 104 4.39 0.75 9.58
C MET A 104 5.75 0.53 10.26
N LYS A 105 6.84 0.42 9.49
CA LYS A 105 8.19 0.27 10.08
C LYS A 105 8.62 1.47 10.91
N LEU A 106 8.20 2.67 10.52
CA LEU A 106 8.49 3.90 11.27
C LEU A 106 7.65 4.05 12.53
N SER A 107 6.37 3.63 12.49
CA SER A 107 5.40 3.90 13.57
C SER A 107 5.00 2.67 14.39
N GLY A 108 5.03 1.49 13.80
CA GLY A 108 4.38 0.29 14.33
C GLY A 108 2.89 0.19 14.02
N GLU A 109 2.28 1.23 13.41
CA GLU A 109 0.86 1.25 13.07
C GLU A 109 0.59 0.71 11.67
N ILE A 110 -0.47 -0.09 11.55
CA ILE A 110 -0.92 -0.66 10.28
C ILE A 110 -2.13 0.13 9.79
N CYS A 111 -1.92 0.95 8.77
CA CYS A 111 -3.02 1.67 8.10
C CYS A 111 -2.68 1.90 6.62
N THR A 112 -3.72 2.20 5.85
CA THR A 112 -3.62 2.59 4.44
C THR A 112 -4.38 3.89 4.19
N THR A 113 -4.40 4.34 2.95
CA THR A 113 -5.12 5.56 2.54
C THR A 113 -5.99 5.28 1.32
N VAL A 114 -6.96 6.17 1.06
CA VAL A 114 -7.77 6.08 -0.18
C VAL A 114 -6.88 6.15 -1.42
N SER A 115 -5.85 7.01 -1.43
CA SER A 115 -4.91 7.09 -2.54
C SER A 115 -4.13 5.79 -2.73
N GLY A 116 -3.71 5.14 -1.64
CA GLY A 116 -3.07 3.82 -1.70
C GLY A 116 -4.01 2.73 -2.23
N LEU A 117 -5.23 2.67 -1.73
CA LEU A 117 -6.23 1.71 -2.22
C LEU A 117 -6.59 1.95 -3.70
N SER A 118 -6.66 3.21 -4.11
CA SER A 118 -6.89 3.61 -5.49
C SER A 118 -5.82 3.07 -6.43
N GLU A 119 -4.55 3.32 -6.13
CA GLU A 119 -3.45 2.82 -6.96
C GLU A 119 -3.29 1.29 -6.92
N GLY A 120 -3.76 0.65 -5.85
CA GLY A 120 -3.80 -0.81 -5.70
C GLY A 120 -4.98 -1.49 -6.42
N MET A 121 -5.91 -0.73 -6.99
CA MET A 121 -7.19 -1.18 -7.56
C MET A 121 -8.18 -1.72 -6.50
N PHE A 122 -8.09 -1.28 -5.27
CA PHE A 122 -9.01 -1.67 -4.19
C PHE A 122 -10.08 -0.61 -3.87
N TRP A 123 -10.09 0.54 -4.55
CA TRP A 123 -11.03 1.62 -4.29
C TRP A 123 -12.07 1.79 -5.40
N ASP A 124 -13.34 1.81 -5.00
CA ASP A 124 -14.48 2.11 -5.87
C ASP A 124 -14.80 3.61 -5.78
N PHE A 125 -14.40 4.37 -6.78
CA PHE A 125 -14.60 5.82 -6.84
C PHE A 125 -16.07 6.21 -6.96
N LYS A 126 -16.89 5.39 -7.62
CA LYS A 126 -18.31 5.69 -7.81
C LYS A 126 -19.10 5.58 -6.51
N ASN A 127 -18.75 4.62 -5.67
CA ASN A 127 -19.42 4.34 -4.41
C ASN A 127 -18.63 4.85 -3.18
N ASN A 128 -17.43 5.39 -3.38
CA ASN A 128 -16.55 5.93 -2.35
C ASN A 128 -16.28 4.93 -1.20
N ARG A 129 -15.88 3.70 -1.56
CA ARG A 129 -15.60 2.61 -0.63
C ARG A 129 -14.61 1.59 -1.23
N VAL A 130 -14.24 0.59 -0.47
CA VAL A 130 -13.50 -0.58 -0.99
C VAL A 130 -14.28 -1.18 -2.17
N ALA A 131 -13.55 -1.60 -3.20
CA ALA A 131 -14.12 -2.18 -4.42
C ALA A 131 -14.57 -3.64 -4.17
N ASP A 132 -15.67 -3.81 -3.42
CA ASP A 132 -16.20 -5.13 -3.03
C ASP A 132 -16.34 -6.06 -4.24
N PHE A 133 -16.78 -5.53 -5.38
CA PHE A 133 -16.96 -6.34 -6.60
C PHE A 133 -15.64 -6.96 -7.12
N LEU A 134 -14.50 -6.28 -6.92
CA LEU A 134 -13.19 -6.82 -7.27
C LEU A 134 -12.66 -7.77 -6.20
N MET A 135 -12.92 -7.43 -4.92
CA MET A 135 -12.64 -8.32 -3.79
C MET A 135 -13.37 -9.66 -3.95
N ASP A 136 -14.67 -9.61 -4.23
CA ASP A 136 -15.52 -10.80 -4.46
C ASP A 136 -15.06 -11.59 -5.69
N TYR A 137 -14.71 -10.91 -6.80
CA TYR A 137 -14.21 -11.56 -8.01
C TYR A 137 -12.97 -12.42 -7.74
N TYR A 138 -12.01 -11.88 -7.00
CA TYR A 138 -10.80 -12.61 -6.61
C TYR A 138 -11.01 -13.51 -5.38
N GLY A 139 -12.15 -13.40 -4.70
CA GLY A 139 -12.45 -14.09 -3.45
C GLY A 139 -11.51 -13.68 -2.33
N PHE A 140 -11.26 -12.38 -2.20
CA PHE A 140 -10.49 -11.81 -1.11
C PHE A 140 -11.37 -11.48 0.08
N ASP A 141 -10.86 -11.68 1.28
CA ASP A 141 -11.51 -11.22 2.50
C ASP A 141 -11.18 -9.74 2.75
N ASN A 142 -12.20 -8.94 3.09
CA ASN A 142 -12.04 -7.52 3.40
C ASN A 142 -11.12 -7.26 4.60
N SER A 143 -10.95 -8.24 5.48
CA SER A 143 -9.99 -8.15 6.60
C SER A 143 -8.54 -8.01 6.16
N LEU A 144 -8.20 -8.31 4.91
CA LEU A 144 -6.86 -8.09 4.34
C LEU A 144 -6.53 -6.61 4.17
N ILE A 145 -7.55 -5.75 4.05
CA ILE A 145 -7.38 -4.29 3.93
C ILE A 145 -7.10 -3.72 5.33
N ALA A 146 -6.09 -2.87 5.42
CA ALA A 146 -5.76 -2.14 6.64
C ALA A 146 -6.76 -0.99 6.91
N ASP A 147 -6.77 -0.46 8.12
CA ASP A 147 -7.59 0.69 8.48
C ASP A 147 -7.30 1.89 7.58
N ILE A 148 -8.37 2.51 7.06
CA ILE A 148 -8.25 3.60 6.09
C ILE A 148 -8.17 4.93 6.82
N LYS A 149 -7.08 5.67 6.59
CA LYS A 149 -6.91 7.06 7.06
C LYS A 149 -6.96 8.05 5.89
N PRO A 150 -7.39 9.29 6.10
CA PRO A 150 -7.30 10.32 5.06
C PRO A 150 -5.86 10.52 4.58
N THR A 151 -5.69 10.78 3.28
CA THR A 151 -4.36 10.94 2.66
C THR A 151 -3.53 12.06 3.31
N PHE A 152 -4.16 13.17 3.63
CA PHE A 152 -3.56 14.32 4.34
C PHE A 152 -4.04 14.32 5.79
N SER A 153 -3.48 13.44 6.62
CA SER A 153 -3.79 13.35 8.04
C SER A 153 -2.62 12.71 8.80
N GLU A 154 -2.67 12.75 10.12
CA GLU A 154 -1.73 11.98 10.92
C GLU A 154 -2.00 10.47 10.75
N GLN A 155 -1.04 9.78 10.17
CA GLN A 155 -1.12 8.38 9.81
C GLN A 155 -0.30 7.47 10.73
N GLY A 156 0.35 8.05 11.71
CA GLY A 156 1.20 7.41 12.72
C GLY A 156 2.31 8.36 13.17
N ARG A 157 3.08 7.94 14.16
CA ARG A 157 4.21 8.69 14.70
C ARG A 157 5.44 7.81 14.76
N VAL A 158 6.60 8.39 14.52
CA VAL A 158 7.89 7.70 14.63
C VAL A 158 8.02 7.10 16.03
N ASN A 159 8.21 5.78 16.11
CA ASN A 159 8.41 5.07 17.37
C ASN A 159 9.85 5.18 17.86
N ALA A 160 10.09 4.79 19.11
CA ALA A 160 11.42 4.89 19.75
C ALA A 160 12.52 4.10 19.01
N ALA A 161 12.17 2.93 18.44
CA ALA A 161 13.14 2.09 17.71
C ALA A 161 13.58 2.76 16.40
N ALA A 162 12.63 3.22 15.60
CA ALA A 162 12.90 3.93 14.35
C ALA A 162 13.61 5.28 14.61
N ALA A 163 13.21 6.00 15.65
CA ALA A 163 13.87 7.24 16.05
C ALA A 163 15.36 7.02 16.34
N LYS A 164 15.69 5.99 17.12
CA LYS A 164 17.07 5.62 17.45
C LYS A 164 17.88 5.19 16.23
N GLU A 165 17.30 4.34 15.37
CA GLU A 165 17.98 3.80 14.19
C GLU A 165 18.27 4.88 13.15
N LEU A 166 17.32 5.78 12.92
CA LEU A 166 17.38 6.76 11.84
C LEU A 166 17.89 8.14 12.26
N GLY A 167 18.09 8.36 13.57
CA GLY A 167 18.46 9.68 14.10
C GLY A 167 17.32 10.70 14.01
N LEU A 168 16.08 10.24 14.11
CA LEU A 168 14.88 11.07 14.09
C LEU A 168 14.41 11.35 15.53
N LYS A 169 13.52 12.35 15.69
CA LYS A 169 12.85 12.57 16.96
C LYS A 169 11.67 11.61 17.10
N GLU A 170 11.60 10.88 18.22
CA GLU A 170 10.42 10.10 18.58
C GLU A 170 9.17 10.99 18.61
N GLY A 171 8.04 10.46 18.13
CA GLY A 171 6.78 11.20 18.07
C GLY A 171 6.64 12.13 16.84
N THR A 172 7.65 12.23 15.96
CA THR A 172 7.51 12.97 14.70
C THR A 172 6.35 12.38 13.88
N PRO A 173 5.33 13.17 13.49
CA PRO A 173 4.16 12.65 12.79
C PRO A 173 4.48 12.26 11.35
N ILE A 174 3.84 11.19 10.89
CA ILE A 174 3.78 10.78 9.48
C ILE A 174 2.44 11.28 8.96
N THR A 175 2.44 12.24 8.03
CA THR A 175 1.24 13.00 7.67
C THR A 175 0.78 12.83 6.23
N TYR A 176 1.59 12.14 5.43
CA TYR A 176 1.33 11.97 4.00
C TYR A 176 2.08 10.77 3.44
N ARG A 177 1.43 10.05 2.53
CA ARG A 177 2.08 9.11 1.63
C ARG A 177 1.30 8.96 0.33
N ALA A 178 2.00 8.90 -0.77
CA ALA A 178 1.46 8.60 -2.10
C ALA A 178 2.53 8.01 -3.00
N GLY A 179 2.10 7.40 -4.08
CA GLY A 179 3.00 6.92 -5.12
C GLY A 179 3.86 8.04 -5.73
N ASP A 180 4.98 7.66 -6.31
CA ASP A 180 5.96 8.59 -6.90
C ASP A 180 5.37 9.41 -8.06
N GLN A 181 4.47 8.85 -8.86
CA GLN A 181 3.88 9.58 -9.98
C GLN A 181 2.99 10.76 -9.53
N PRO A 182 2.03 10.59 -8.58
CA PRO A 182 1.33 11.73 -7.99
C PRO A 182 2.26 12.77 -7.35
N ASN A 183 3.32 12.32 -6.65
CA ASN A 183 4.29 13.23 -6.04
C ASN A 183 5.08 14.05 -7.06
N ASN A 184 5.35 13.50 -8.25
CA ASN A 184 6.05 14.22 -9.31
C ASN A 184 5.14 15.23 -10.04
N ALA A 185 3.83 15.10 -9.90
CA ALA A 185 2.85 15.98 -10.52
C ALA A 185 2.49 17.21 -9.66
N LEU A 186 2.86 17.19 -8.38
CA LEU A 186 2.68 18.30 -7.43
C LEU A 186 3.88 19.26 -7.45
#